data_4a5305330bb509b39d9d5737b635fa06
#
_entry.id   4a5305330bb509b39d9d5737b635fa06
#
_cell.length_a   1.000
_cell.length_b   1.000
_cell.length_c   1.000
_cell.angle_alpha   90.00
_cell.angle_beta   90.00
_cell.angle_gamma   90.00
#
_symmetry.space_group_name_H-M   'P 1'
#
loop_
_entity.id
_entity.type
_entity.pdbx_description
1 polymer ?
#
loop_
_entity_poly.entity_id
_entity_poly.type
_entity_poly.pdbx_seq_one_letter_code
_entity_poly.pdbx_strand_id
1 'polypeptide(L)'
;MNLADFFAKRRDQFPALQRRRNGMQSVFLDGPAGTQVPQCVINAMSEYFVRCNANHGGLFDTSVESDRWLDESHQAGADLLNAADPTTISFGQNMTSLTMSLSRALARTWKPGDEVIVTRLDHDANFRPWILAANDAGATVRIVDVHVDDCTLDLEQLKNYLNERTKLVAVGCASNSVGTINPIAEICQWVRSAGALTFVDAVHYAPHRAIDVQAFGCDFLACSAYKFFGPHLGIQWGRREILEDLLPYKLRPASDDLPGRWMTGTQSHESIVGTMAAIDYLVSIGKELGASHSRREHLETAFSAIERHESTLATDLIQAISELPDIRIWGISDPARVAERMPTISITHSKLTATEVAIQLAKSGIFVWHGNYYAVELSELLGCEPEGMVRLGIVHYNTSIELERLIAALRSLSG
;
A
#
# COMPACT_ATOMS: atom_id res chain seq x y z
N MET A 1 11.77 10.27 -24.22
CA MET A 1 11.08 8.95 -24.37
C MET A 1 9.64 9.13 -23.95
N ASN A 2 8.68 8.64 -24.73
CA ASN A 2 7.25 8.64 -24.36
C ASN A 2 7.04 7.60 -23.26
N LEU A 3 6.53 8.02 -22.09
CA LEU A 3 6.31 7.12 -20.95
C LEU A 3 5.22 6.06 -21.25
N ALA A 4 4.18 6.42 -22.01
CA ALA A 4 3.14 5.46 -22.38
C ALA A 4 3.71 4.29 -23.20
N ASP A 5 4.55 4.58 -24.20
CA ASP A 5 5.22 3.55 -25.02
C ASP A 5 6.21 2.74 -24.16
N PHE A 6 6.90 3.39 -23.23
CA PHE A 6 7.85 2.73 -22.34
C PHE A 6 7.15 1.70 -21.44
N PHE A 7 6.06 2.10 -20.76
CA PHE A 7 5.32 1.20 -19.89
C PHE A 7 4.52 0.15 -20.67
N ALA A 8 4.02 0.48 -21.86
CA ALA A 8 3.36 -0.49 -22.71
C ALA A 8 4.28 -1.69 -23.08
N LYS A 9 5.56 -1.44 -23.35
CA LYS A 9 6.55 -2.50 -23.61
C LYS A 9 6.85 -3.37 -22.38
N ARG A 10 6.77 -2.81 -21.17
CA ARG A 10 7.03 -3.55 -19.93
C ARG A 10 5.91 -4.52 -19.56
N ARG A 11 4.74 -4.40 -20.15
CA ARG A 11 3.63 -5.36 -19.96
C ARG A 11 4.02 -6.79 -20.28
N ASP A 12 4.93 -6.99 -21.21
CA ASP A 12 5.42 -8.33 -21.59
C ASP A 12 6.18 -9.04 -20.47
N GLN A 13 6.65 -8.29 -19.48
CA GLN A 13 7.28 -8.85 -18.29
C GLN A 13 6.27 -9.46 -17.29
N PHE A 14 4.96 -9.22 -17.48
CA PHE A 14 3.89 -9.73 -16.63
C PHE A 14 3.10 -10.84 -17.31
N PRO A 15 3.36 -12.12 -17.02
CA PRO A 15 2.70 -13.24 -17.70
C PRO A 15 1.18 -13.22 -17.63
N ALA A 16 0.63 -12.79 -16.47
CA ALA A 16 -0.81 -12.75 -16.27
C ALA A 16 -1.53 -11.74 -17.18
N LEU A 17 -0.86 -10.68 -17.62
CA LEU A 17 -1.43 -9.68 -18.53
C LEU A 17 -1.67 -10.23 -19.95
N GLN A 18 -1.10 -11.41 -20.27
CA GLN A 18 -1.37 -12.11 -21.55
C GLN A 18 -2.70 -12.87 -21.56
N ARG A 19 -3.41 -12.90 -20.41
CA ARG A 19 -4.71 -13.56 -20.28
C ARG A 19 -5.73 -12.97 -21.26
N ARG A 20 -6.47 -13.87 -21.94
CA ARG A 20 -7.53 -13.51 -22.88
C ARG A 20 -8.88 -14.02 -22.43
N ARG A 21 -9.92 -13.24 -22.69
CA ARG A 21 -11.33 -13.62 -22.53
C ARG A 21 -12.06 -13.30 -23.82
N ASN A 22 -12.78 -14.28 -24.38
CA ASN A 22 -13.50 -14.14 -25.67
C ASN A 22 -12.62 -13.58 -26.80
N GLY A 23 -11.36 -14.03 -26.86
CA GLY A 23 -10.39 -13.58 -27.90
C GLY A 23 -9.71 -12.22 -27.60
N MET A 24 -10.25 -11.42 -26.70
CA MET A 24 -9.68 -10.11 -26.31
C MET A 24 -8.77 -10.25 -25.07
N GLN A 25 -7.70 -9.48 -25.03
CA GLN A 25 -6.83 -9.38 -23.84
C GLN A 25 -7.62 -8.82 -22.66
N SER A 26 -7.46 -9.42 -21.47
CA SER A 26 -8.12 -8.95 -20.26
C SER A 26 -7.49 -7.64 -19.77
N VAL A 27 -8.32 -6.77 -19.19
CA VAL A 27 -7.92 -5.51 -18.59
C VAL A 27 -7.92 -5.67 -17.07
N PHE A 28 -6.80 -5.39 -16.43
CA PHE A 28 -6.62 -5.52 -14.99
C PHE A 28 -6.66 -4.11 -14.36
N LEU A 29 -7.79 -3.73 -13.80
CA LEU A 29 -8.00 -2.50 -13.04
C LEU A 29 -8.26 -2.81 -11.56
N ASP A 30 -7.72 -3.91 -11.10
CA ASP A 30 -7.83 -4.42 -9.73
C ASP A 30 -6.56 -4.17 -8.88
N GLY A 31 -5.61 -3.37 -9.37
CA GLY A 31 -4.33 -3.07 -8.75
C GLY A 31 -4.38 -2.76 -7.25
N PRO A 32 -5.32 -1.94 -6.75
CA PRO A 32 -5.44 -1.66 -5.31
C PRO A 32 -5.77 -2.87 -4.44
N ALA A 33 -6.31 -3.94 -5.02
CA ALA A 33 -6.54 -5.21 -4.31
C ALA A 33 -5.30 -6.10 -4.33
N GLY A 34 -4.51 -6.03 -5.38
CA GLY A 34 -3.23 -6.73 -5.57
C GLY A 34 -2.79 -6.61 -7.03
N THR A 35 -1.52 -6.31 -7.24
CA THR A 35 -0.96 -6.15 -8.58
C THR A 35 -0.59 -7.50 -9.19
N GLN A 36 -0.42 -7.53 -10.51
CA GLN A 36 0.16 -8.69 -11.18
C GLN A 36 1.67 -8.75 -10.91
N VAL A 37 2.24 -9.94 -11.04
CA VAL A 37 3.64 -10.24 -10.68
C VAL A 37 4.49 -10.35 -11.93
N PRO A 38 5.65 -9.66 -12.04
CA PRO A 38 6.55 -9.80 -13.18
C PRO A 38 7.31 -11.13 -13.14
N GLN A 39 7.74 -11.61 -14.30
CA GLN A 39 8.43 -12.91 -14.45
C GLN A 39 9.71 -13.00 -13.60
N CYS A 40 10.43 -11.90 -13.40
CA CYS A 40 11.65 -11.89 -12.58
C CYS A 40 11.38 -12.28 -11.13
N VAL A 41 10.23 -11.88 -10.55
CA VAL A 41 9.82 -12.26 -9.19
C VAL A 41 9.52 -13.76 -9.12
N ILE A 42 8.78 -14.29 -10.09
CA ILE A 42 8.47 -15.72 -10.18
C ILE A 42 9.77 -16.53 -10.25
N ASN A 43 10.70 -16.08 -11.08
CA ASN A 43 12.01 -16.73 -11.26
C ASN A 43 12.84 -16.69 -9.98
N ALA A 44 12.91 -15.55 -9.29
CA ALA A 44 13.68 -15.40 -8.05
C ALA A 44 13.18 -16.34 -6.95
N MET A 45 11.85 -16.43 -6.76
CA MET A 45 11.26 -17.36 -5.80
C MET A 45 11.57 -18.83 -6.16
N SER A 46 11.45 -19.19 -7.45
CA SER A 46 11.75 -20.53 -7.92
C SER A 46 13.24 -20.88 -7.75
N GLU A 47 14.13 -19.93 -8.05
CA GLU A 47 15.58 -20.08 -7.90
C GLU A 47 15.96 -20.29 -6.43
N TYR A 48 15.36 -19.55 -5.49
CA TYR A 48 15.58 -19.75 -4.06
C TYR A 48 15.28 -21.20 -3.64
N PHE A 49 14.12 -21.74 -4.03
CA PHE A 49 13.75 -23.13 -3.73
C PHE A 49 14.73 -24.17 -4.30
N VAL A 50 15.25 -23.90 -5.48
CA VAL A 50 16.17 -24.84 -6.17
C VAL A 50 17.57 -24.80 -5.54
N ARG A 51 18.07 -23.63 -5.15
CA ARG A 51 19.47 -23.44 -4.80
C ARG A 51 19.76 -23.50 -3.30
N CYS A 52 18.92 -22.86 -2.47
CA CYS A 52 19.27 -22.60 -1.09
C CYS A 52 18.07 -22.63 -0.13
N ASN A 53 17.05 -23.43 -0.41
CA ASN A 53 15.90 -23.59 0.50
C ASN A 53 16.32 -24.23 1.82
N ALA A 54 16.96 -23.43 2.69
CA ALA A 54 17.44 -23.83 4.02
C ALA A 54 17.00 -22.82 5.07
N ASN A 55 16.91 -23.26 6.33
CA ASN A 55 16.73 -22.32 7.43
C ASN A 55 18.01 -21.49 7.62
N HIS A 56 17.88 -20.27 8.14
CA HIS A 56 18.99 -19.34 8.35
C HIS A 56 19.87 -19.70 9.57
N GLY A 57 21.11 -19.18 9.60
CA GLY A 57 22.05 -19.31 10.72
C GLY A 57 22.80 -20.63 10.79
N GLY A 58 22.68 -21.53 9.79
CA GLY A 58 23.44 -22.76 9.70
C GLY A 58 24.84 -22.54 9.13
N LEU A 59 25.78 -23.45 9.46
CA LEU A 59 27.19 -23.36 9.04
C LEU A 59 27.50 -24.16 7.77
N PHE A 60 26.51 -24.42 6.93
CA PHE A 60 26.58 -25.16 5.67
C PHE A 60 26.09 -24.33 4.50
N ASP A 61 26.56 -24.70 3.30
CA ASP A 61 26.50 -23.86 2.11
C ASP A 61 25.12 -23.28 1.79
N THR A 62 24.05 -24.09 1.81
CA THR A 62 22.69 -23.62 1.48
C THR A 62 22.14 -22.65 2.52
N SER A 63 22.49 -22.82 3.81
CA SER A 63 22.07 -21.88 4.85
C SER A 63 22.84 -20.55 4.74
N VAL A 64 24.13 -20.61 4.47
CA VAL A 64 24.96 -19.39 4.25
C VAL A 64 24.49 -18.64 3.00
N GLU A 65 24.10 -19.33 1.95
CA GLU A 65 23.53 -18.71 0.75
C GLU A 65 22.16 -18.10 1.05
N SER A 66 21.32 -18.80 1.82
CA SER A 66 20.02 -18.26 2.28
C SER A 66 20.21 -16.97 3.09
N ASP A 67 21.15 -16.94 4.02
CA ASP A 67 21.44 -15.76 4.85
C ASP A 67 21.81 -14.54 3.98
N ARG A 68 22.63 -14.72 2.93
CA ARG A 68 22.96 -13.63 2.01
C ARG A 68 21.74 -13.07 1.29
N TRP A 69 20.84 -13.93 0.80
CA TRP A 69 19.59 -13.51 0.17
C TRP A 69 18.70 -12.71 1.12
N LEU A 70 18.62 -13.14 2.39
CA LEU A 70 17.85 -12.44 3.42
C LEU A 70 18.46 -11.07 3.76
N ASP A 71 19.78 -10.99 3.96
CA ASP A 71 20.48 -9.73 4.23
C ASP A 71 20.30 -8.72 3.07
N GLU A 72 20.45 -9.18 1.81
CA GLU A 72 20.22 -8.35 0.63
C GLU A 72 18.76 -7.90 0.52
N SER A 73 17.81 -8.71 0.97
CA SER A 73 16.39 -8.37 0.99
C SER A 73 16.07 -7.30 2.03
N HIS A 74 16.71 -7.35 3.22
CA HIS A 74 16.60 -6.29 4.21
C HIS A 74 17.17 -4.97 3.69
N GLN A 75 18.32 -5.01 2.99
CA GLN A 75 18.90 -3.84 2.35
C GLN A 75 17.97 -3.27 1.25
N ALA A 76 17.38 -4.13 0.42
CA ALA A 76 16.43 -3.70 -0.61
C ALA A 76 15.18 -3.05 0.01
N GLY A 77 14.67 -3.60 1.11
CA GLY A 77 13.57 -3.01 1.87
C GLY A 77 13.93 -1.63 2.45
N ALA A 78 15.15 -1.48 2.97
CA ALA A 78 15.66 -0.20 3.45
C ALA A 78 15.76 0.83 2.33
N ASP A 79 16.31 0.44 1.17
CA ASP A 79 16.40 1.33 -0.01
C ASP A 79 15.01 1.74 -0.53
N LEU A 80 14.02 0.84 -0.51
CA LEU A 80 12.63 1.13 -0.90
C LEU A 80 12.02 2.22 -0.02
N LEU A 81 12.22 2.11 1.30
CA LEU A 81 11.62 3.00 2.29
C LEU A 81 12.48 4.22 2.61
N ASN A 82 13.69 4.34 2.04
CA ASN A 82 14.73 5.30 2.41
C ASN A 82 15.08 5.23 3.91
N ALA A 83 15.18 4.00 4.44
CA ALA A 83 15.62 3.76 5.81
C ALA A 83 17.15 3.70 5.85
N ALA A 84 17.76 4.35 6.84
CA ALA A 84 19.22 4.41 6.97
C ALA A 84 19.86 3.07 7.40
N ASP A 85 19.06 2.16 7.95
CA ASP A 85 19.53 0.94 8.57
C ASP A 85 18.64 -0.25 8.19
N PRO A 86 19.16 -1.25 7.45
CA PRO A 86 18.38 -2.41 7.02
C PRO A 86 17.89 -3.29 8.18
N THR A 87 18.52 -3.23 9.34
CA THR A 87 18.08 -4.00 10.51
C THR A 87 16.79 -3.47 11.12
N THR A 88 16.35 -2.26 10.76
CA THR A 88 15.05 -1.69 11.16
C THR A 88 13.88 -2.16 10.27
N ILE A 89 14.17 -2.97 9.25
CA ILE A 89 13.17 -3.59 8.38
C ILE A 89 12.81 -4.96 8.94
N SER A 90 11.53 -5.21 9.15
CA SER A 90 11.00 -6.52 9.54
C SER A 90 10.02 -7.04 8.49
N PHE A 91 10.08 -8.33 8.21
CA PHE A 91 9.13 -9.02 7.32
C PHE A 91 8.10 -9.80 8.12
N GLY A 92 6.91 -9.97 7.56
CA GLY A 92 5.83 -10.78 8.13
C GLY A 92 4.81 -11.18 7.08
N GLN A 93 3.75 -11.89 7.47
CA GLN A 93 2.76 -12.41 6.51
C GLN A 93 2.12 -11.32 5.63
N ASN A 94 1.79 -10.19 6.23
CA ASN A 94 1.19 -9.00 5.58
C ASN A 94 1.22 -7.83 6.56
N MET A 95 0.92 -6.63 6.07
CA MET A 95 0.82 -5.43 6.90
C MET A 95 -0.13 -5.62 8.09
N THR A 96 -1.31 -6.21 7.88
CA THR A 96 -2.32 -6.43 8.94
C THR A 96 -1.75 -7.21 10.11
N SER A 97 -1.04 -8.33 9.86
CA SER A 97 -0.42 -9.16 10.90
C SER A 97 0.69 -8.42 11.64
N LEU A 98 1.47 -7.60 10.92
CA LEU A 98 2.51 -6.75 11.49
C LEU A 98 1.90 -5.67 12.38
N THR A 99 0.85 -4.99 11.92
CA THR A 99 0.12 -3.98 12.71
C THR A 99 -0.50 -4.59 13.97
N MET A 100 -1.10 -5.78 13.87
CA MET A 100 -1.63 -6.52 15.03
C MET A 100 -0.54 -6.89 16.04
N SER A 101 0.66 -7.21 15.59
CA SER A 101 1.81 -7.50 16.47
C SER A 101 2.31 -6.23 17.15
N LEU A 102 2.53 -5.16 16.39
CA LEU A 102 3.03 -3.89 16.88
C LEU A 102 2.04 -3.22 17.84
N SER A 103 0.75 -3.22 17.51
CA SER A 103 -0.29 -2.59 18.35
C SER A 103 -0.36 -3.22 19.74
N ARG A 104 -0.21 -4.55 19.85
CA ARG A 104 -0.16 -5.25 21.15
C ARG A 104 1.10 -4.89 21.94
N ALA A 105 2.24 -4.72 21.28
CA ALA A 105 3.48 -4.30 21.94
C ALA A 105 3.38 -2.88 22.48
N LEU A 106 2.83 -1.95 21.69
CA LEU A 106 2.58 -0.56 22.09
C LEU A 106 1.55 -0.47 23.21
N ALA A 107 0.45 -1.22 23.15
CA ALA A 107 -0.59 -1.22 24.20
C ALA A 107 -0.05 -1.53 25.59
N ARG A 108 1.05 -2.29 25.70
CA ARG A 108 1.72 -2.56 26.99
C ARG A 108 2.36 -1.34 27.64
N THR A 109 2.52 -0.25 26.87
CA THR A 109 3.06 1.03 27.37
C THR A 109 1.95 2.01 27.73
N TRP A 110 0.70 1.72 27.37
CA TRP A 110 -0.46 2.61 27.58
C TRP A 110 -1.14 2.34 28.92
N LYS A 111 -1.91 3.31 29.38
CA LYS A 111 -2.67 3.25 30.62
C LYS A 111 -4.04 3.93 30.45
N PRO A 112 -5.01 3.69 31.37
CA PRO A 112 -6.26 4.42 31.37
C PRO A 112 -6.07 5.93 31.37
N GLY A 113 -6.79 6.62 30.46
CA GLY A 113 -6.69 8.05 30.23
C GLY A 113 -5.75 8.46 29.10
N ASP A 114 -4.90 7.55 28.60
CA ASP A 114 -4.16 7.78 27.35
C ASP A 114 -5.11 7.76 26.14
N GLU A 115 -4.71 8.40 25.05
CA GLU A 115 -5.52 8.54 23.83
C GLU A 115 -4.78 8.02 22.59
N VAL A 116 -5.54 7.34 21.71
CA VAL A 116 -5.08 6.85 20.40
C VAL A 116 -5.97 7.47 19.34
N ILE A 117 -5.36 8.02 18.29
CA ILE A 117 -6.08 8.66 17.18
C ILE A 117 -5.99 7.78 15.94
N VAL A 118 -7.14 7.51 15.31
CA VAL A 118 -7.29 6.80 14.03
C VAL A 118 -8.17 7.61 13.09
N THR A 119 -8.24 7.25 11.81
CA THR A 119 -9.02 8.03 10.83
C THR A 119 -10.06 7.17 10.10
N ARG A 120 -11.22 7.77 9.75
CA ARG A 120 -12.25 7.10 8.93
C ARG A 120 -11.82 6.87 7.49
N LEU A 121 -10.74 7.50 7.04
CA LEU A 121 -10.23 7.35 5.68
C LEU A 121 -9.45 6.05 5.49
N ASP A 122 -9.05 5.40 6.59
CA ASP A 122 -8.13 4.27 6.60
C ASP A 122 -8.78 2.93 6.21
N HIS A 123 -7.95 2.04 5.71
CA HIS A 123 -8.25 0.62 5.64
C HIS A 123 -8.39 0.05 7.07
N ASP A 124 -9.31 -0.89 7.29
CA ASP A 124 -9.58 -1.46 8.62
C ASP A 124 -8.35 -2.12 9.29
N ALA A 125 -7.35 -2.53 8.50
CA ALA A 125 -6.06 -3.00 9.02
C ALA A 125 -5.22 -1.90 9.70
N ASN A 126 -5.51 -0.62 9.42
CA ASN A 126 -4.94 0.54 10.13
C ASN A 126 -5.93 1.23 11.05
N PHE A 127 -7.06 0.64 11.31
CA PHE A 127 -8.12 1.15 12.18
C PHE A 127 -8.38 0.19 13.35
N ARG A 128 -8.86 -1.01 13.06
CA ARG A 128 -9.30 -1.98 14.07
C ARG A 128 -8.22 -2.47 15.03
N PRO A 129 -6.97 -2.75 14.61
CA PRO A 129 -5.93 -3.18 15.53
C PRO A 129 -5.65 -2.18 16.65
N TRP A 130 -5.70 -0.88 16.32
CA TRP A 130 -5.47 0.20 17.28
C TRP A 130 -6.59 0.34 18.27
N ILE A 131 -7.84 0.19 17.83
CA ILE A 131 -9.02 0.17 18.70
C ILE A 131 -8.97 -0.99 19.69
N LEU A 132 -8.64 -2.20 19.21
CA LEU A 132 -8.52 -3.38 20.06
C LEU A 132 -7.42 -3.17 21.11
N ALA A 133 -6.25 -2.71 20.68
CA ALA A 133 -5.13 -2.45 21.57
C ALA A 133 -5.42 -1.34 22.61
N ALA A 134 -6.10 -0.27 22.19
CA ALA A 134 -6.53 0.79 23.09
C ALA A 134 -7.54 0.29 24.14
N ASN A 135 -8.53 -0.51 23.70
CA ASN A 135 -9.51 -1.10 24.61
C ASN A 135 -8.86 -2.02 25.64
N ASP A 136 -7.90 -2.87 25.22
CA ASP A 136 -7.16 -3.77 26.11
C ASP A 136 -6.34 -2.98 27.18
N ALA A 137 -5.84 -1.81 26.81
CA ALA A 137 -5.09 -0.92 27.72
C ALA A 137 -5.97 0.04 28.54
N GLY A 138 -7.27 0.12 28.28
CA GLY A 138 -8.18 1.11 28.86
C GLY A 138 -7.94 2.54 28.35
N ALA A 139 -7.31 2.69 27.19
CA ALA A 139 -7.10 3.97 26.52
C ALA A 139 -8.33 4.39 25.70
N THR A 140 -8.46 5.68 25.45
CA THR A 140 -9.56 6.26 24.69
C THR A 140 -9.18 6.35 23.21
N VAL A 141 -10.11 5.97 22.32
CA VAL A 141 -9.94 6.15 20.88
C VAL A 141 -10.60 7.44 20.42
N ARG A 142 -9.87 8.25 19.64
CA ARG A 142 -10.38 9.41 18.90
C ARG A 142 -10.39 9.07 17.42
N ILE A 143 -11.50 9.33 16.74
CA ILE A 143 -11.66 9.03 15.31
C ILE A 143 -11.75 10.36 14.57
N VAL A 144 -10.83 10.58 13.63
CA VAL A 144 -10.82 11.76 12.77
C VAL A 144 -11.74 11.53 11.58
N ASP A 145 -12.63 12.50 11.33
CA ASP A 145 -13.60 12.46 10.25
C ASP A 145 -13.01 12.83 8.88
N VAL A 146 -13.82 12.71 7.85
CA VAL A 146 -13.50 13.01 6.44
C VAL A 146 -14.52 14.02 5.92
N HIS A 147 -14.09 14.96 5.10
CA HIS A 147 -15.00 15.82 4.34
C HIS A 147 -15.69 14.99 3.26
N VAL A 148 -17.01 14.83 3.35
CA VAL A 148 -17.81 13.93 2.48
C VAL A 148 -17.77 14.36 1.00
N ASP A 149 -17.56 15.64 0.72
CA ASP A 149 -17.60 16.20 -0.63
C ASP A 149 -16.44 15.72 -1.52
N ASP A 150 -15.23 15.59 -0.93
CA ASP A 150 -14.02 15.22 -1.66
C ASP A 150 -13.22 14.11 -0.98
N CYS A 151 -13.72 13.56 0.12
CA CYS A 151 -13.08 12.50 0.91
C CYS A 151 -11.65 12.88 1.36
N THR A 152 -11.40 14.15 1.68
CA THR A 152 -10.17 14.57 2.36
C THR A 152 -10.30 14.44 3.86
N LEU A 153 -9.18 14.19 4.55
CA LEU A 153 -9.15 14.07 6.01
C LEU A 153 -9.38 15.43 6.67
N ASP A 154 -10.20 15.48 7.74
CA ASP A 154 -10.37 16.69 8.56
C ASP A 154 -9.12 16.93 9.41
N LEU A 155 -8.16 17.64 8.84
CA LEU A 155 -6.88 17.95 9.47
C LEU A 155 -7.02 18.90 10.67
N GLU A 156 -8.04 19.76 10.70
CA GLU A 156 -8.29 20.65 11.83
C GLU A 156 -8.83 19.84 13.03
N GLN A 157 -9.71 18.88 12.80
CA GLN A 157 -10.16 17.95 13.84
C GLN A 157 -8.99 17.13 14.39
N LEU A 158 -8.08 16.65 13.51
CA LEU A 158 -6.88 15.94 13.94
C LEU A 158 -6.03 16.79 14.87
N LYS A 159 -5.74 18.04 14.49
CA LYS A 159 -5.00 19.00 15.35
C LYS A 159 -5.67 19.22 16.72
N ASN A 160 -6.99 19.37 16.70
CA ASN A 160 -7.76 19.62 17.92
C ASN A 160 -7.79 18.39 18.86
N TYR A 161 -7.58 17.18 18.34
CA TYR A 161 -7.49 15.98 19.16
C TYR A 161 -6.12 15.78 19.79
N LEU A 162 -5.05 16.35 19.21
CA LEU A 162 -3.70 16.23 19.74
C LEU A 162 -3.54 16.93 21.10
N ASN A 163 -3.09 16.17 22.10
CA ASN A 163 -2.82 16.67 23.44
C ASN A 163 -1.77 15.78 24.14
N GLU A 164 -1.39 16.12 25.36
CA GLU A 164 -0.37 15.40 26.16
C GLU A 164 -0.70 13.93 26.49
N ARG A 165 -1.99 13.55 26.39
CA ARG A 165 -2.43 12.16 26.58
C ARG A 165 -2.35 11.35 25.29
N THR A 166 -2.19 11.98 24.13
CA THR A 166 -2.06 11.29 22.86
C THR A 166 -0.79 10.45 22.88
N LYS A 167 -0.90 9.14 22.59
CA LYS A 167 0.21 8.19 22.54
C LYS A 167 0.55 7.77 21.12
N LEU A 168 -0.47 7.66 20.27
CA LEU A 168 -0.30 7.24 18.90
C LEU A 168 -1.33 7.92 18.00
N VAL A 169 -0.88 8.28 16.80
CA VAL A 169 -1.73 8.57 15.64
C VAL A 169 -1.43 7.54 14.55
N ALA A 170 -2.45 6.81 14.13
CA ALA A 170 -2.38 5.90 12.99
C ALA A 170 -3.08 6.53 11.79
N VAL A 171 -2.36 6.65 10.67
CA VAL A 171 -2.85 7.31 9.45
C VAL A 171 -2.28 6.65 8.19
N GLY A 172 -3.11 6.49 7.16
CA GLY A 172 -2.67 6.01 5.84
C GLY A 172 -2.02 7.12 5.02
N CYS A 173 -0.97 6.77 4.24
CA CYS A 173 -0.42 7.70 3.24
C CYS A 173 -1.46 8.09 2.19
N ALA A 174 -2.30 7.12 1.80
CA ALA A 174 -3.36 7.33 0.82
C ALA A 174 -4.52 6.35 1.04
N SER A 175 -5.73 6.81 0.78
CA SER A 175 -6.92 5.97 0.85
C SER A 175 -6.92 4.88 -0.21
N ASN A 176 -7.03 3.63 0.22
CA ASN A 176 -7.18 2.48 -0.68
C ASN A 176 -8.56 2.44 -1.37
N SER A 177 -9.50 3.22 -0.91
CA SER A 177 -10.85 3.32 -1.47
C SER A 177 -10.96 4.41 -2.52
N VAL A 178 -10.70 5.65 -2.17
CA VAL A 178 -10.96 6.83 -3.01
C VAL A 178 -9.68 7.51 -3.54
N GLY A 179 -8.51 7.04 -3.13
CA GLY A 179 -7.23 7.52 -3.64
C GLY A 179 -6.67 8.77 -2.96
N THR A 180 -7.42 9.48 -2.13
CA THR A 180 -6.96 10.70 -1.43
C THR A 180 -5.61 10.49 -0.75
N ILE A 181 -4.66 11.40 -0.94
CA ILE A 181 -3.33 11.41 -0.32
C ILE A 181 -3.36 12.31 0.91
N ASN A 182 -2.82 11.82 2.02
CA ASN A 182 -2.68 12.58 3.25
C ASN A 182 -1.31 13.27 3.35
N PRO A 183 -1.21 14.47 3.95
CA PRO A 183 0.05 15.20 4.13
C PRO A 183 0.86 14.62 5.29
N ILE A 184 1.46 13.44 5.11
CA ILE A 184 2.09 12.64 6.16
C ILE A 184 3.18 13.39 6.92
N ALA A 185 4.07 14.10 6.22
CA ALA A 185 5.16 14.83 6.87
C ALA A 185 4.63 15.91 7.84
N GLU A 186 3.57 16.60 7.44
CA GLU A 186 2.93 17.63 8.25
C GLU A 186 2.21 17.02 9.46
N ILE A 187 1.47 15.93 9.25
CA ILE A 187 0.81 15.18 10.34
C ILE A 187 1.84 14.66 11.33
N CYS A 188 2.93 14.04 10.87
CA CYS A 188 4.00 13.53 11.73
C CYS A 188 4.66 14.65 12.55
N GLN A 189 4.83 15.84 11.96
CA GLN A 189 5.36 17.01 12.68
C GLN A 189 4.44 17.44 13.83
N TRP A 190 3.12 17.51 13.61
CA TRP A 190 2.17 17.86 14.66
C TRP A 190 2.13 16.82 15.77
N VAL A 191 2.08 15.53 15.40
CA VAL A 191 2.05 14.40 16.33
C VAL A 191 3.30 14.39 17.21
N ARG A 192 4.47 14.58 16.62
CA ARG A 192 5.74 14.66 17.35
C ARG A 192 5.77 15.86 18.31
N SER A 193 5.19 17.01 17.91
CA SER A 193 5.10 18.19 18.77
C SER A 193 4.20 17.97 19.99
N ALA A 194 3.24 17.06 19.88
CA ALA A 194 2.39 16.62 21.01
C ALA A 194 3.05 15.53 21.87
N GLY A 195 4.25 15.04 21.52
CA GLY A 195 4.95 13.97 22.22
C GLY A 195 4.40 12.57 21.95
N ALA A 196 3.62 12.39 20.88
CA ALA A 196 3.03 11.13 20.47
C ALA A 196 3.83 10.45 19.34
N LEU A 197 3.57 9.17 19.12
CA LEU A 197 4.13 8.37 18.03
C LEU A 197 3.20 8.36 16.81
N THR A 198 3.78 8.16 15.62
CA THR A 198 3.03 8.02 14.38
C THR A 198 3.25 6.65 13.77
N PHE A 199 2.14 5.94 13.45
CA PHE A 199 2.16 4.77 12.58
C PHE A 199 1.56 5.12 11.24
N VAL A 200 2.28 4.81 10.15
CA VAL A 200 1.90 5.15 8.78
C VAL A 200 1.61 3.88 7.98
N ASP A 201 0.40 3.76 7.44
CA ASP A 201 0.05 2.74 6.45
C ASP A 201 0.40 3.24 5.05
N ALA A 202 1.43 2.64 4.45
CA ALA A 202 1.85 2.95 3.08
C ALA A 202 1.47 1.87 2.06
N VAL A 203 0.57 0.94 2.42
CA VAL A 203 0.18 -0.19 1.55
C VAL A 203 -0.32 0.27 0.19
N HIS A 204 -1.21 1.25 0.18
CA HIS A 204 -1.78 1.78 -1.07
C HIS A 204 -0.87 2.80 -1.76
N TYR A 205 0.07 3.37 -1.04
CA TYR A 205 1.05 4.35 -1.55
C TYR A 205 2.21 3.67 -2.29
N ALA A 206 2.65 2.53 -1.81
CA ALA A 206 3.88 1.83 -2.22
C ALA A 206 4.01 1.52 -3.72
N PRO A 207 2.95 1.17 -4.51
CA PRO A 207 3.11 0.92 -5.93
C PRO A 207 3.23 2.19 -6.79
N HIS A 208 2.90 3.37 -6.24
CA HIS A 208 2.63 4.58 -7.01
C HIS A 208 3.67 5.68 -6.81
N ARG A 209 4.23 5.80 -5.60
CA ARG A 209 5.15 6.88 -5.22
C ARG A 209 6.30 6.39 -4.34
N ALA A 210 7.43 7.08 -4.43
CA ALA A 210 8.57 6.80 -3.56
C ALA A 210 8.21 7.08 -2.10
N ILE A 211 8.45 6.08 -1.24
CA ILE A 211 8.33 6.23 0.22
C ILE A 211 9.66 6.79 0.75
N ASP A 212 9.57 7.73 1.68
CA ASP A 212 10.73 8.28 2.37
C ASP A 212 10.41 8.46 3.86
N VAL A 213 10.80 7.47 4.66
CA VAL A 213 10.53 7.47 6.11
C VAL A 213 11.25 8.60 6.84
N GLN A 214 12.38 9.07 6.29
CA GLN A 214 13.13 10.19 6.86
C GLN A 214 12.41 11.51 6.59
N ALA A 215 11.96 11.74 5.36
CA ALA A 215 11.19 12.93 5.00
C ALA A 215 9.79 12.94 5.64
N PHE A 216 9.13 11.80 5.75
CA PHE A 216 7.86 11.68 6.48
C PHE A 216 8.01 12.00 7.97
N GLY A 217 9.17 11.61 8.53
CA GLY A 217 9.42 11.80 9.94
C GLY A 217 8.52 10.97 10.85
N CYS A 218 7.97 9.86 10.36
CA CYS A 218 7.15 8.93 11.14
C CYS A 218 8.01 8.08 12.09
N ASP A 219 7.34 7.37 13.02
CA ASP A 219 8.01 6.47 13.95
C ASP A 219 7.92 5.01 13.50
N PHE A 220 6.83 4.65 12.81
CA PHE A 220 6.61 3.36 12.18
C PHE A 220 5.96 3.53 10.82
N LEU A 221 6.28 2.60 9.91
CA LEU A 221 5.61 2.51 8.62
C LEU A 221 5.47 1.03 8.22
N ALA A 222 4.34 0.67 7.61
CA ALA A 222 4.16 -0.65 7.06
C ALA A 222 3.54 -0.63 5.64
N CYS A 223 3.94 -1.63 4.84
CA CYS A 223 3.37 -1.89 3.52
C CYS A 223 3.33 -3.40 3.23
N SER A 224 2.82 -3.79 2.05
CA SER A 224 2.73 -5.19 1.62
C SER A 224 3.16 -5.35 0.18
N ALA A 225 4.06 -6.29 -0.07
CA ALA A 225 4.72 -6.46 -1.38
C ALA A 225 3.76 -6.81 -2.52
N TYR A 226 2.67 -7.55 -2.24
CA TYR A 226 1.69 -7.89 -3.28
C TYR A 226 0.93 -6.68 -3.84
N LYS A 227 1.07 -5.49 -3.26
CA LYS A 227 0.57 -4.23 -3.81
C LYS A 227 1.54 -3.59 -4.80
N PHE A 228 2.84 -3.87 -4.66
CA PHE A 228 3.88 -3.36 -5.55
C PHE A 228 4.63 -4.49 -6.27
N PHE A 229 3.85 -5.34 -6.97
CA PHE A 229 4.31 -6.36 -7.92
C PHE A 229 5.02 -7.56 -7.30
N GLY A 230 5.00 -7.71 -5.97
CA GLY A 230 5.64 -8.78 -5.21
C GLY A 230 4.70 -9.89 -4.74
N PRO A 231 5.21 -10.84 -3.96
CA PRO A 231 4.42 -11.89 -3.32
C PRO A 231 3.62 -11.36 -2.12
N HIS A 232 2.76 -12.22 -1.55
CA HIS A 232 2.03 -11.90 -0.31
C HIS A 232 2.98 -11.90 0.88
N LEU A 233 3.56 -10.73 1.16
CA LEU A 233 4.47 -10.49 2.27
C LEU A 233 4.28 -9.06 2.78
N GLY A 234 4.36 -8.87 4.10
CA GLY A 234 4.38 -7.56 4.75
C GLY A 234 5.79 -7.08 5.02
N ILE A 235 5.98 -5.77 4.95
CA ILE A 235 7.19 -5.07 5.35
C ILE A 235 6.81 -4.05 6.42
N GLN A 236 7.54 -4.02 7.51
CA GLN A 236 7.43 -3.01 8.56
C GLN A 236 8.79 -2.38 8.80
N TRP A 237 8.79 -1.07 8.91
CA TRP A 237 9.91 -0.27 9.39
C TRP A 237 9.53 0.42 10.70
N GLY A 238 10.49 0.63 11.57
CA GLY A 238 10.35 1.47 12.76
C GLY A 238 11.65 2.14 13.14
N ARG A 239 11.58 3.23 13.88
CA ARG A 239 12.77 3.89 14.43
C ARG A 239 13.49 2.93 15.38
N ARG A 240 14.82 2.82 15.20
CA ARG A 240 15.66 1.85 15.92
C ARG A 240 15.43 1.89 17.43
N GLU A 241 15.54 3.08 18.01
CA GLU A 241 15.43 3.28 19.45
C GLU A 241 14.08 2.82 20.02
N ILE A 242 12.99 2.99 19.24
CA ILE A 242 11.66 2.56 19.67
C ILE A 242 11.51 1.05 19.52
N LEU A 243 12.03 0.47 18.42
CA LEU A 243 12.00 -0.97 18.22
C LEU A 243 12.79 -1.75 19.27
N GLU A 244 13.90 -1.18 19.77
CA GLU A 244 14.74 -1.76 20.83
C GLU A 244 14.09 -1.65 22.22
N ASP A 245 13.38 -0.56 22.51
CA ASP A 245 12.70 -0.33 23.79
C ASP A 245 11.42 -1.16 23.95
N LEU A 246 10.66 -1.35 22.87
CA LEU A 246 9.40 -2.08 22.92
C LEU A 246 9.63 -3.57 23.15
N LEU A 247 8.68 -4.19 23.87
CA LEU A 247 8.69 -5.63 24.15
C LEU A 247 7.68 -6.36 23.26
N PRO A 248 8.12 -6.92 22.11
CA PRO A 248 7.23 -7.67 21.23
C PRO A 248 6.79 -8.99 21.85
N TYR A 249 5.67 -9.54 21.37
CA TYR A 249 5.27 -10.91 21.67
C TYR A 249 6.12 -11.87 20.85
N LYS A 250 7.19 -12.38 21.42
CA LYS A 250 8.12 -13.32 20.80
C LYS A 250 8.41 -14.53 21.66
N LEU A 251 8.89 -15.60 21.03
CA LEU A 251 9.33 -16.79 21.75
C LEU A 251 10.65 -16.52 22.50
N ARG A 252 10.85 -17.21 23.61
CA ARG A 252 12.07 -17.06 24.44
C ARG A 252 13.39 -17.25 23.67
N PRO A 253 13.52 -18.23 22.73
CA PRO A 253 14.75 -18.39 21.96
C PRO A 253 14.89 -17.45 20.75
N ALA A 254 13.87 -16.64 20.40
CA ALA A 254 13.98 -15.66 19.33
C ALA A 254 14.97 -14.55 19.73
N SER A 255 15.70 -14.01 18.73
CA SER A 255 16.72 -12.97 18.96
C SER A 255 16.17 -11.75 19.70
N ASP A 256 16.98 -11.12 20.50
CA ASP A 256 16.74 -9.79 21.06
C ASP A 256 17.25 -8.68 20.14
N ASP A 257 18.09 -9.02 19.16
CA ASP A 257 18.63 -8.09 18.19
C ASP A 257 17.67 -7.87 17.02
N LEU A 258 17.73 -6.67 16.44
CA LEU A 258 17.02 -6.33 15.20
C LEU A 258 17.70 -7.01 13.99
N PRO A 259 16.96 -7.42 12.99
CA PRO A 259 15.49 -7.40 12.82
C PRO A 259 14.77 -8.58 13.49
N GLY A 260 15.49 -9.61 13.92
CA GLY A 260 14.95 -10.89 14.44
C GLY A 260 14.00 -10.72 15.62
N ARG A 261 14.19 -9.68 16.42
CA ARG A 261 13.32 -9.31 17.54
C ARG A 261 11.84 -9.15 17.14
N TRP A 262 11.58 -8.66 15.92
CA TRP A 262 10.23 -8.41 15.39
C TRP A 262 9.76 -9.45 14.37
N MET A 263 10.62 -10.39 14.00
CA MET A 263 10.34 -11.46 13.06
C MET A 263 10.10 -12.77 13.81
N THR A 264 8.87 -12.99 14.29
CA THR A 264 8.50 -14.15 15.11
C THR A 264 8.34 -15.41 14.25
N GLY A 265 9.06 -16.48 14.62
CA GLY A 265 9.08 -17.76 13.89
C GLY A 265 9.83 -17.70 12.56
N THR A 266 9.99 -18.85 11.92
CA THR A 266 10.63 -18.94 10.60
C THR A 266 9.79 -18.23 9.56
N GLN A 267 10.39 -17.32 8.82
CA GLN A 267 9.73 -16.52 7.80
C GLN A 267 9.61 -17.29 6.46
N SER A 268 8.78 -16.80 5.55
CA SER A 268 8.74 -17.26 4.16
C SER A 268 9.92 -16.65 3.40
N HIS A 269 11.05 -17.34 3.41
CA HIS A 269 12.31 -16.85 2.83
C HIS A 269 12.18 -16.61 1.33
N GLU A 270 11.51 -17.52 0.61
CA GLU A 270 11.20 -17.36 -0.81
C GLU A 270 10.35 -16.11 -1.11
N SER A 271 9.42 -15.74 -0.22
CA SER A 271 8.63 -14.53 -0.39
C SER A 271 9.44 -13.27 -0.05
N ILE A 272 10.38 -13.35 0.89
CA ILE A 272 11.32 -12.26 1.18
C ILE A 272 12.19 -11.99 -0.06
N VAL A 273 12.75 -13.04 -0.66
CA VAL A 273 13.54 -12.95 -1.90
C VAL A 273 12.68 -12.47 -3.08
N GLY A 274 11.46 -12.95 -3.20
CA GLY A 274 10.50 -12.46 -4.20
C GLY A 274 10.18 -10.98 -4.02
N THR A 275 10.13 -10.48 -2.78
CA THR A 275 9.92 -9.06 -2.49
C THR A 275 11.12 -8.23 -2.93
N MET A 276 12.34 -8.69 -2.67
CA MET A 276 13.55 -8.05 -3.20
C MET A 276 13.52 -7.98 -4.73
N ALA A 277 13.14 -9.07 -5.40
CA ALA A 277 13.04 -9.09 -6.85
C ALA A 277 11.97 -8.12 -7.40
N ALA A 278 10.87 -7.87 -6.66
CA ALA A 278 9.89 -6.84 -7.00
C ALA A 278 10.47 -5.42 -6.87
N ILE A 279 11.28 -5.19 -5.83
CA ILE A 279 12.03 -3.93 -5.68
C ILE A 279 13.03 -3.75 -6.83
N ASP A 280 13.77 -4.81 -7.18
CA ASP A 280 14.73 -4.78 -8.29
C ASP A 280 14.04 -4.61 -9.67
N TYR A 281 12.79 -5.09 -9.83
CA TYR A 281 11.98 -4.74 -10.99
C TYR A 281 11.74 -3.23 -11.08
N LEU A 282 11.36 -2.57 -9.98
CA LEU A 282 11.18 -1.11 -9.92
C LEU A 282 12.52 -0.39 -10.20
N VAL A 283 13.61 -0.86 -9.62
CA VAL A 283 14.98 -0.37 -9.89
C VAL A 283 15.30 -0.44 -11.37
N SER A 284 14.90 -1.51 -12.06
CA SER A 284 15.15 -1.67 -13.50
C SER A 284 14.47 -0.58 -14.35
N ILE A 285 13.33 -0.05 -13.90
CA ILE A 285 12.66 1.10 -14.54
C ILE A 285 13.55 2.33 -14.47
N GLY A 286 14.06 2.65 -13.28
CA GLY A 286 14.95 3.81 -13.10
C GLY A 286 16.26 3.70 -13.86
N LYS A 287 16.87 2.50 -13.91
CA LYS A 287 18.07 2.23 -14.70
C LYS A 287 17.86 2.52 -16.18
N GLU A 288 16.78 2.03 -16.77
CA GLU A 288 16.47 2.26 -18.18
C GLU A 288 16.11 3.72 -18.49
N LEU A 289 15.65 4.47 -17.49
CA LEU A 289 15.36 5.91 -17.60
C LEU A 289 16.58 6.79 -17.39
N GLY A 290 17.76 6.19 -17.13
CA GLY A 290 19.04 6.88 -17.09
C GLY A 290 19.50 7.37 -15.72
N ALA A 291 18.91 6.91 -14.64
CA ALA A 291 19.47 7.11 -13.29
C ALA A 291 20.77 6.32 -13.12
N SER A 292 21.74 6.84 -12.36
CA SER A 292 23.13 6.42 -12.57
C SER A 292 23.86 5.78 -11.40
N HIS A 293 23.39 5.81 -10.12
CA HIS A 293 24.32 5.50 -9.04
C HIS A 293 23.84 4.50 -8.00
N SER A 294 22.74 4.74 -7.28
CA SER A 294 22.30 3.88 -6.17
C SER A 294 20.94 3.21 -6.44
N ARG A 295 20.63 2.15 -5.70
CA ARG A 295 19.28 1.52 -5.75
C ARG A 295 18.21 2.56 -5.42
N ARG A 296 18.45 3.43 -4.43
CA ARG A 296 17.51 4.48 -4.03
C ARG A 296 17.24 5.48 -5.16
N GLU A 297 18.26 6.00 -5.82
CA GLU A 297 18.10 6.95 -6.94
C GLU A 297 17.36 6.33 -8.13
N HIS A 298 17.59 5.04 -8.39
CA HIS A 298 16.82 4.30 -9.40
C HIS A 298 15.35 4.21 -9.02
N LEU A 299 15.03 3.94 -7.75
CA LEU A 299 13.65 3.90 -7.26
C LEU A 299 12.97 5.27 -7.38
N GLU A 300 13.62 6.34 -7.00
CA GLU A 300 13.08 7.71 -7.10
C GLU A 300 12.79 8.09 -8.57
N THR A 301 13.70 7.76 -9.48
CA THR A 301 13.50 7.98 -10.92
C THR A 301 12.34 7.13 -11.45
N ALA A 302 12.25 5.87 -11.04
CA ALA A 302 11.17 4.97 -11.43
C ALA A 302 9.83 5.50 -10.96
N PHE A 303 9.70 5.83 -9.67
CA PHE A 303 8.44 6.34 -9.10
C PHE A 303 8.04 7.69 -9.69
N SER A 304 8.99 8.59 -9.98
CA SER A 304 8.68 9.84 -10.69
C SER A 304 8.10 9.60 -12.09
N ALA A 305 8.57 8.58 -12.80
CA ALA A 305 8.02 8.21 -14.11
C ALA A 305 6.65 7.51 -13.99
N ILE A 306 6.50 6.61 -13.01
CA ILE A 306 5.23 5.92 -12.70
C ILE A 306 4.15 6.96 -12.37
N GLU A 307 4.43 7.86 -11.43
CA GLU A 307 3.49 8.91 -11.01
C GLU A 307 3.01 9.76 -12.20
N ARG A 308 3.91 10.19 -13.08
CA ARG A 308 3.55 10.98 -14.26
C ARG A 308 2.67 10.20 -15.23
N HIS A 309 3.00 8.94 -15.48
CA HIS A 309 2.21 8.08 -16.36
C HIS A 309 0.81 7.81 -15.79
N GLU A 310 0.73 7.42 -14.54
CA GLU A 310 -0.51 7.08 -13.86
C GLU A 310 -1.40 8.32 -13.65
N SER A 311 -0.84 9.48 -13.34
CA SER A 311 -1.58 10.74 -13.22
C SER A 311 -2.23 11.15 -14.54
N THR A 312 -1.56 10.95 -15.67
CA THR A 312 -2.14 11.18 -17.01
C THR A 312 -3.35 10.27 -17.22
N LEU A 313 -3.19 8.96 -16.99
CA LEU A 313 -4.28 8.00 -17.16
C LEU A 313 -5.45 8.27 -16.20
N ALA A 314 -5.16 8.64 -14.94
CA ALA A 314 -6.20 8.97 -13.96
C ALA A 314 -6.98 10.24 -14.35
N THR A 315 -6.31 11.27 -14.85
CA THR A 315 -6.94 12.50 -15.33
C THR A 315 -7.90 12.22 -16.49
N ASP A 316 -7.42 11.48 -17.49
CA ASP A 316 -8.22 11.12 -18.66
C ASP A 316 -9.46 10.28 -18.25
N LEU A 317 -9.26 9.34 -17.30
CA LEU A 317 -10.34 8.50 -16.81
C LEU A 317 -11.39 9.30 -16.00
N ILE A 318 -10.96 10.16 -15.09
CA ILE A 318 -11.85 11.03 -14.29
C ILE A 318 -12.67 11.92 -15.23
N GLN A 319 -12.03 12.57 -16.19
CA GLN A 319 -12.70 13.42 -17.15
C GLN A 319 -13.77 12.65 -17.93
N ALA A 320 -13.43 11.49 -18.48
CA ALA A 320 -14.34 10.67 -19.26
C ALA A 320 -15.52 10.11 -18.44
N ILE A 321 -15.30 9.73 -17.17
CA ILE A 321 -16.36 9.26 -16.26
C ILE A 321 -17.28 10.43 -15.86
N SER A 322 -16.74 11.64 -15.68
CA SER A 322 -17.53 12.82 -15.31
C SER A 322 -18.57 13.21 -16.38
N GLU A 323 -18.41 12.76 -17.62
CA GLU A 323 -19.38 12.91 -18.70
C GLU A 323 -20.55 11.90 -18.64
N LEU A 324 -20.47 10.89 -17.76
CA LEU A 324 -21.48 9.82 -17.65
C LEU A 324 -22.52 10.17 -16.58
N PRO A 325 -23.77 10.49 -16.95
CA PRO A 325 -24.75 11.06 -16.02
C PRO A 325 -25.21 10.10 -14.91
N ASP A 326 -25.10 8.80 -15.16
CA ASP A 326 -25.52 7.77 -14.20
C ASP A 326 -24.39 7.36 -13.22
N ILE A 327 -23.19 7.93 -13.33
CA ILE A 327 -22.04 7.55 -12.53
C ILE A 327 -21.60 8.71 -11.64
N ARG A 328 -21.46 8.44 -10.35
CA ARG A 328 -20.85 9.34 -9.37
C ARG A 328 -19.43 8.87 -9.06
N ILE A 329 -18.46 9.79 -9.12
CA ILE A 329 -17.09 9.58 -8.61
C ILE A 329 -17.06 9.96 -7.14
N TRP A 330 -16.39 9.16 -6.31
CA TRP A 330 -16.12 9.46 -4.92
C TRP A 330 -14.65 9.89 -4.72
N GLY A 331 -14.44 10.83 -3.84
CA GLY A 331 -13.12 11.45 -3.61
C GLY A 331 -12.86 12.63 -4.55
N ILE A 332 -11.62 13.09 -4.59
CA ILE A 332 -11.19 14.23 -5.40
C ILE A 332 -11.41 13.94 -6.88
N SER A 333 -12.33 14.66 -7.53
CA SER A 333 -12.66 14.52 -8.96
C SER A 333 -12.27 15.74 -9.79
N ASP A 334 -11.79 16.82 -9.17
CA ASP A 334 -11.27 18.00 -9.87
C ASP A 334 -9.92 17.66 -10.54
N PRO A 335 -9.81 17.77 -11.89
CA PRO A 335 -8.56 17.53 -12.61
C PRO A 335 -7.39 18.43 -12.15
N ALA A 336 -7.67 19.63 -11.63
CA ALA A 336 -6.65 20.52 -11.11
C ALA A 336 -6.01 20.00 -9.81
N ARG A 337 -6.69 19.08 -9.12
CA ARG A 337 -6.25 18.47 -7.87
C ARG A 337 -5.77 17.01 -8.03
N VAL A 338 -5.52 16.54 -9.24
CA VAL A 338 -5.09 15.15 -9.50
C VAL A 338 -3.80 14.77 -8.76
N ALA A 339 -2.95 15.73 -8.47
CA ALA A 339 -1.72 15.51 -7.69
C ALA A 339 -1.99 15.14 -6.22
N GLU A 340 -3.18 15.43 -5.70
CA GLU A 340 -3.61 15.13 -4.33
C GLU A 340 -4.25 13.73 -4.20
N ARG A 341 -4.18 12.91 -5.26
CA ARG A 341 -4.74 11.56 -5.25
C ARG A 341 -3.85 10.52 -5.93
N MET A 342 -4.05 9.26 -5.53
CA MET A 342 -3.58 8.08 -6.27
C MET A 342 -4.50 7.77 -7.44
N PRO A 343 -4.04 6.97 -8.43
CA PRO A 343 -4.81 6.62 -9.62
C PRO A 343 -5.88 5.54 -9.33
N THR A 344 -6.55 5.66 -8.19
CA THR A 344 -7.61 4.77 -7.70
C THR A 344 -8.90 5.55 -7.63
N ILE A 345 -9.91 5.12 -8.39
CA ILE A 345 -11.17 5.84 -8.57
C ILE A 345 -12.30 4.92 -8.15
N SER A 346 -13.07 5.32 -7.13
CA SER A 346 -14.30 4.62 -6.74
C SER A 346 -15.52 5.32 -7.32
N ILE A 347 -16.44 4.51 -7.82
CA ILE A 347 -17.67 4.98 -8.46
C ILE A 347 -18.89 4.23 -7.91
N THR A 348 -20.04 4.90 -7.96
CA THR A 348 -21.37 4.30 -7.84
C THR A 348 -22.22 4.60 -9.06
N HIS A 349 -23.18 3.73 -9.38
CA HIS A 349 -24.09 3.90 -10.50
C HIS A 349 -25.51 4.13 -9.97
N SER A 350 -26.27 5.06 -10.57
CA SER A 350 -27.59 5.49 -10.09
C SER A 350 -28.68 4.41 -10.17
N LYS A 351 -28.51 3.41 -11.04
CA LYS A 351 -29.52 2.37 -11.34
C LYS A 351 -29.02 0.95 -11.05
N LEU A 352 -27.73 0.73 -10.98
CA LEU A 352 -27.11 -0.60 -10.80
C LEU A 352 -26.33 -0.65 -9.51
N THR A 353 -26.37 -1.79 -8.83
CA THR A 353 -25.52 -2.06 -7.68
C THR A 353 -24.06 -2.19 -8.07
N ALA A 354 -23.14 -1.99 -7.11
CA ALA A 354 -21.71 -2.17 -7.37
C ALA A 354 -21.39 -3.59 -7.88
N THR A 355 -22.10 -4.59 -7.37
CA THR A 355 -22.00 -5.99 -7.80
C THR A 355 -22.41 -6.18 -9.25
N GLU A 356 -23.54 -5.61 -9.67
CA GLU A 356 -24.03 -5.69 -11.05
C GLU A 356 -23.07 -5.04 -12.04
N VAL A 357 -22.57 -3.84 -11.72
CA VAL A 357 -21.56 -3.16 -12.56
C VAL A 357 -20.31 -4.02 -12.69
N ALA A 358 -19.77 -4.55 -11.59
CA ALA A 358 -18.57 -5.41 -11.62
C ALA A 358 -18.77 -6.68 -12.45
N ILE A 359 -19.96 -7.31 -12.37
CA ILE A 359 -20.31 -8.48 -13.19
C ILE A 359 -20.34 -8.13 -14.69
N GLN A 360 -20.92 -7.00 -15.08
CA GLN A 360 -20.99 -6.59 -16.48
C GLN A 360 -19.59 -6.27 -17.02
N LEU A 361 -18.76 -5.56 -16.26
CA LEU A 361 -17.37 -5.28 -16.63
C LEU A 361 -16.57 -6.59 -16.78
N ALA A 362 -16.73 -7.55 -15.85
CA ALA A 362 -16.08 -8.84 -15.93
C ALA A 362 -16.48 -9.66 -17.17
N LYS A 363 -17.75 -9.57 -17.64
CA LYS A 363 -18.19 -10.19 -18.91
C LYS A 363 -17.44 -9.61 -20.10
N SER A 364 -17.08 -8.32 -20.05
CA SER A 364 -16.30 -7.61 -21.08
C SER A 364 -14.78 -7.82 -20.93
N GLY A 365 -14.35 -8.67 -20.00
CA GLY A 365 -12.94 -8.95 -19.72
C GLY A 365 -12.22 -7.81 -18.97
N ILE A 366 -12.96 -6.97 -18.26
CA ILE A 366 -12.42 -5.88 -17.44
C ILE A 366 -12.58 -6.27 -15.97
N PHE A 367 -11.48 -6.38 -15.25
CA PHE A 367 -11.43 -6.85 -13.88
C PHE A 367 -11.31 -5.66 -12.93
N VAL A 368 -12.30 -5.53 -12.05
CA VAL A 368 -12.41 -4.49 -11.02
C VAL A 368 -12.85 -5.11 -9.71
N TRP A 369 -12.66 -4.40 -8.60
CA TRP A 369 -13.23 -4.80 -7.33
C TRP A 369 -14.48 -3.99 -7.00
N HIS A 370 -15.40 -4.57 -6.20
CA HIS A 370 -16.58 -3.91 -5.67
C HIS A 370 -16.73 -4.20 -4.17
N GLY A 371 -17.53 -3.41 -3.47
CA GLY A 371 -17.74 -3.46 -2.03
C GLY A 371 -17.06 -2.29 -1.30
N ASN A 372 -16.72 -2.46 -0.02
CA ASN A 372 -16.08 -1.44 0.80
C ASN A 372 -14.55 -1.51 0.86
N TYR A 373 -13.94 -2.55 0.32
CA TYR A 373 -12.47 -2.76 0.26
C TYR A 373 -11.79 -2.72 1.63
N TYR A 374 -12.50 -3.11 2.70
CA TYR A 374 -12.08 -2.94 4.10
C TYR A 374 -11.90 -1.46 4.52
N ALA A 375 -12.40 -0.49 3.76
CA ALA A 375 -12.54 0.91 4.17
C ALA A 375 -13.97 1.13 4.71
N VAL A 376 -14.32 0.35 5.74
CA VAL A 376 -15.69 0.24 6.27
C VAL A 376 -16.20 1.58 6.76
N GLU A 377 -15.42 2.26 7.61
CA GLU A 377 -15.77 3.55 8.21
C GLU A 377 -16.08 4.62 7.14
N LEU A 378 -15.28 4.65 6.06
CA LEU A 378 -15.52 5.56 4.95
C LEU A 378 -16.78 5.19 4.18
N SER A 379 -16.97 3.90 3.86
CA SER A 379 -18.12 3.42 3.10
C SER A 379 -19.44 3.65 3.84
N GLU A 380 -19.47 3.46 5.17
CA GLU A 380 -20.59 3.81 6.02
C GLU A 380 -20.88 5.31 6.04
N LEU A 381 -19.84 6.14 6.23
CA LEU A 381 -19.96 7.60 6.25
C LEU A 381 -20.53 8.15 4.92
N LEU A 382 -20.13 7.56 3.79
CA LEU A 382 -20.61 7.94 2.46
C LEU A 382 -22.01 7.38 2.12
N GLY A 383 -22.61 6.56 2.99
CA GLY A 383 -23.91 5.92 2.78
C GLY A 383 -23.88 4.87 1.66
N CYS A 384 -22.71 4.25 1.41
CA CYS A 384 -22.53 3.25 0.37
C CYS A 384 -22.77 1.81 0.85
N GLU A 385 -22.90 1.57 2.16
CA GLU A 385 -23.21 0.24 2.68
C GLU A 385 -24.70 -0.11 2.48
N PRO A 386 -25.03 -1.40 2.29
CA PRO A 386 -24.14 -2.58 2.24
C PRO A 386 -23.52 -2.86 0.86
N GLU A 387 -23.87 -2.13 -0.17
CA GLU A 387 -23.48 -2.43 -1.56
C GLU A 387 -22.02 -2.05 -1.87
N GLY A 388 -21.50 -1.05 -1.18
CA GLY A 388 -20.18 -0.49 -1.43
C GLY A 388 -20.11 0.26 -2.77
N MET A 389 -18.91 0.29 -3.33
CA MET A 389 -18.59 1.01 -4.57
C MET A 389 -17.90 0.06 -5.56
N VAL A 390 -17.75 0.47 -6.82
CA VAL A 390 -16.84 -0.16 -7.79
C VAL A 390 -15.54 0.61 -7.81
N ARG A 391 -14.42 -0.07 -7.62
CA ARG A 391 -13.08 0.52 -7.58
C ARG A 391 -12.30 0.20 -8.84
N LEU A 392 -11.88 1.25 -9.52
CA LEU A 392 -11.07 1.25 -10.73
C LEU A 392 -9.65 1.65 -10.31
N GLY A 393 -8.70 0.73 -10.40
CA GLY A 393 -7.33 0.99 -9.94
C GLY A 393 -6.34 0.83 -11.07
N ILE A 394 -5.70 1.94 -11.42
CA ILE A 394 -4.65 2.01 -12.44
C ILE A 394 -3.30 1.75 -11.75
N VAL A 395 -2.41 1.04 -12.41
CA VAL A 395 -0.99 0.95 -12.08
C VAL A 395 -0.17 1.10 -13.36
N HIS A 396 1.13 1.25 -13.26
CA HIS A 396 2.00 1.62 -14.39
C HIS A 396 1.91 0.71 -15.62
N TYR A 397 1.45 -0.53 -15.51
CA TYR A 397 1.25 -1.41 -16.68
C TYR A 397 -0.07 -1.17 -17.41
N ASN A 398 -0.97 -0.31 -16.92
CA ASN A 398 -2.19 0.03 -17.63
C ASN A 398 -1.93 1.01 -18.79
N THR A 399 -2.83 1.01 -19.76
CA THR A 399 -2.71 1.78 -21.00
C THR A 399 -3.98 2.56 -21.29
N SER A 400 -3.88 3.63 -22.09
CA SER A 400 -5.04 4.40 -22.57
C SER A 400 -6.07 3.54 -23.33
N ILE A 401 -5.60 2.56 -24.12
CA ILE A 401 -6.49 1.61 -24.83
C ILE A 401 -7.34 0.79 -23.86
N GLU A 402 -6.79 0.40 -22.71
CA GLU A 402 -7.56 -0.30 -21.67
C GLU A 402 -8.62 0.62 -21.05
N LEU A 403 -8.28 1.89 -20.84
CA LEU A 403 -9.23 2.88 -20.31
C LEU A 403 -10.34 3.21 -21.33
N GLU A 404 -10.02 3.31 -22.61
CA GLU A 404 -11.04 3.47 -23.67
C GLU A 404 -12.05 2.31 -23.67
N ARG A 405 -11.56 1.07 -23.48
CA ARG A 405 -12.43 -0.12 -23.34
C ARG A 405 -13.30 -0.05 -22.10
N LEU A 406 -12.75 0.38 -20.94
CA LEU A 406 -13.52 0.59 -19.72
C LEU A 406 -14.63 1.63 -19.94
N ILE A 407 -14.29 2.78 -20.50
CA ILE A 407 -15.24 3.88 -20.75
C ILE A 407 -16.36 3.42 -21.70
N ALA A 408 -16.02 2.69 -22.78
CA ALA A 408 -17.03 2.14 -23.69
C ALA A 408 -17.97 1.14 -22.96
N ALA A 409 -17.42 0.30 -22.08
CA ALA A 409 -18.20 -0.63 -21.26
C ALA A 409 -19.12 0.13 -20.27
N LEU A 410 -18.61 1.14 -19.57
CA LEU A 410 -19.42 1.96 -18.65
C LEU A 410 -20.53 2.72 -19.37
N ARG A 411 -20.28 3.29 -20.54
CA ARG A 411 -21.30 3.94 -21.39
C ARG A 411 -22.43 2.97 -21.75
N SER A 412 -22.13 1.72 -22.01
CA SER A 412 -23.14 0.72 -22.34
C SER A 412 -24.04 0.33 -21.17
N LEU A 413 -23.68 0.68 -19.93
CA LEU A 413 -24.49 0.44 -18.73
C LEU A 413 -25.51 1.58 -18.50
N SER A 414 -25.28 2.75 -19.08
CA SER A 414 -26.12 3.96 -18.93
C SER A 414 -27.23 4.08 -19.99
N GLY A 415 -27.42 3.04 -20.83
CA GLY A 415 -28.37 3.01 -21.94
C GLY A 415 -29.67 2.30 -21.63
#